data_bea94912673cf0f270fc642ad8d7d0ed
#
_entry.id   bea94912673cf0f270fc642ad8d7d0ed
#
_cell.length_a   1.000
_cell.length_b   1.000
_cell.length_c   1.000
_cell.angle_alpha   90.00
_cell.angle_beta   90.00
_cell.angle_gamma   90.00
#
_symmetry.space_group_name_H-M   'P 1'
#
loop_
_entity.id
_entity.type
_entity.pdbx_description
1 polymer ?
#
loop_
_entity_poly.entity_id
_entity_poly.type
_entity_poly.pdbx_seq_one_letter_code
_entity_poly.pdbx_strand_id
1 'polypeptide(L)'
;GIDTYPHHSLENTIIYEMHVKGFTKDKSSGLNEKIAGTYKGLIEKIPYLVELGITAVELMPVYQFDEDDARPHMKNYWGYSPMSFFAPQDSYSSDKSITGPLDEFRDMVKALHKNGIEVILDVVYNHTSEGDDFGPTYCYKGFDKNGYYIINNGYHQNFSGCGNSLNANQ
;
A
#
# COMPACT_ATOMS: atom_id res chain seq x y z
N GLY A 1 -10.64 3.37 19.10
CA GLY A 1 -11.65 2.34 19.45
C GLY A 1 -11.12 0.95 19.16
N ILE A 2 -11.72 -0.07 19.77
CA ILE A 2 -11.39 -1.48 19.51
C ILE A 2 -11.87 -1.80 18.09
N ASP A 3 -10.99 -2.34 17.26
CA ASP A 3 -11.33 -2.89 15.96
C ASP A 3 -11.80 -4.35 16.13
N THR A 4 -12.81 -4.77 15.37
CA THR A 4 -13.33 -6.13 15.43
C THR A 4 -13.14 -6.77 14.05
N TYR A 5 -12.16 -7.65 13.96
CA TYR A 5 -11.86 -8.41 12.74
C TYR A 5 -12.97 -9.44 12.44
N PRO A 6 -13.48 -9.56 11.20
CA PRO A 6 -14.66 -10.38 10.88
C PRO A 6 -14.47 -11.91 11.02
N HIS A 7 -13.27 -12.45 10.76
CA HIS A 7 -12.95 -13.88 10.85
C HIS A 7 -13.78 -14.79 9.93
N HIS A 8 -13.76 -14.55 8.62
CA HIS A 8 -14.36 -15.45 7.65
C HIS A 8 -13.55 -16.74 7.51
N SER A 9 -14.24 -17.87 7.33
CA SER A 9 -13.56 -19.10 6.94
C SER A 9 -13.17 -19.05 5.46
N LEU A 10 -12.06 -19.70 5.10
CA LEU A 10 -11.51 -19.63 3.74
C LEU A 10 -12.51 -20.06 2.66
N GLU A 11 -13.33 -21.08 2.96
CA GLU A 11 -14.36 -21.55 2.03
C GLU A 11 -15.51 -20.56 1.78
N ASN A 12 -15.66 -19.56 2.64
CA ASN A 12 -16.67 -18.50 2.52
C ASN A 12 -16.06 -17.15 2.12
N THR A 13 -14.77 -17.14 1.78
CA THR A 13 -14.07 -15.90 1.43
C THR A 13 -14.21 -15.59 -0.05
N ILE A 14 -14.73 -14.40 -0.37
CA ILE A 14 -14.76 -13.82 -1.72
C ILE A 14 -13.88 -12.58 -1.68
N ILE A 15 -12.74 -12.64 -2.35
CA ILE A 15 -11.73 -11.58 -2.38
C ILE A 15 -11.97 -10.66 -3.58
N TYR A 16 -11.97 -9.36 -3.34
CA TYR A 16 -11.97 -8.34 -4.38
C TYR A 16 -10.63 -7.58 -4.33
N GLU A 17 -9.78 -7.85 -5.31
CA GLU A 17 -8.51 -7.11 -5.46
C GLU A 17 -8.79 -5.72 -6.02
N MET A 18 -8.20 -4.68 -5.42
CA MET A 18 -8.39 -3.31 -5.85
C MET A 18 -7.19 -2.41 -5.57
N HIS A 19 -7.06 -1.38 -6.41
CA HIS A 19 -6.13 -0.27 -6.19
C HIS A 19 -6.91 0.88 -5.53
N VAL A 20 -6.46 1.38 -4.37
CA VAL A 20 -7.18 2.42 -3.59
C VAL A 20 -7.54 3.63 -4.47
N LYS A 21 -6.56 4.19 -5.18
CA LYS A 21 -6.79 5.33 -6.07
C LYS A 21 -7.66 4.95 -7.28
N GLY A 22 -7.37 3.83 -7.93
CA GLY A 22 -8.07 3.40 -9.14
C GLY A 22 -9.54 3.10 -8.91
N PHE A 23 -9.89 2.56 -7.75
CA PHE A 23 -11.25 2.13 -7.44
C PHE A 23 -12.28 3.27 -7.46
N THR A 24 -11.88 4.48 -7.07
CA THR A 24 -12.83 5.59 -6.96
C THR A 24 -12.45 6.86 -7.73
N LYS A 25 -11.27 6.90 -8.38
CA LYS A 25 -10.77 8.14 -9.02
C LYS A 25 -11.57 8.57 -10.23
N ASP A 26 -12.10 7.62 -11.00
CA ASP A 26 -12.92 7.94 -12.19
C ASP A 26 -14.24 8.61 -11.81
N LYS A 27 -14.74 9.49 -12.69
CA LYS A 27 -15.99 10.23 -12.48
C LYS A 27 -17.21 9.32 -12.37
N SER A 28 -17.16 8.11 -12.94
CA SER A 28 -18.21 7.10 -12.81
C SER A 28 -18.43 6.64 -11.38
N SER A 29 -17.46 6.85 -10.49
CA SER A 29 -17.62 6.60 -9.05
C SER A 29 -18.71 7.47 -8.42
N GLY A 30 -19.04 8.62 -9.01
CA GLY A 30 -20.01 9.59 -8.48
C GLY A 30 -19.52 10.31 -7.22
N LEU A 31 -18.27 10.16 -6.83
CA LEU A 31 -17.72 10.79 -5.63
C LEU A 31 -17.23 12.21 -5.89
N ASN A 32 -17.20 13.01 -4.83
CA ASN A 32 -16.58 14.33 -4.85
C ASN A 32 -15.07 14.21 -5.15
N GLU A 33 -14.54 15.08 -6.02
CA GLU A 33 -13.14 15.07 -6.45
C GLU A 33 -12.13 15.14 -5.28
N LYS A 34 -12.53 15.77 -4.15
CA LYS A 34 -11.67 15.89 -2.95
C LYS A 34 -11.37 14.55 -2.27
N ILE A 35 -12.27 13.57 -2.42
CA ILE A 35 -12.16 12.25 -1.79
C ILE A 35 -12.01 11.13 -2.81
N ALA A 36 -12.28 11.39 -4.09
CA ALA A 36 -12.13 10.40 -5.15
C ALA A 36 -10.66 9.96 -5.30
N GLY A 37 -10.41 8.65 -5.20
CA GLY A 37 -9.08 8.07 -5.26
C GLY A 37 -8.35 8.05 -3.90
N THR A 38 -9.06 8.19 -2.78
CA THR A 38 -8.48 8.18 -1.44
C THR A 38 -9.07 7.10 -0.55
N TYR A 39 -8.45 6.85 0.62
CA TYR A 39 -9.00 5.95 1.65
C TYR A 39 -10.42 6.34 2.04
N LYS A 40 -10.70 7.64 2.17
CA LYS A 40 -12.03 8.15 2.45
C LYS A 40 -13.03 7.87 1.32
N GLY A 41 -12.57 7.98 0.06
CA GLY A 41 -13.39 7.62 -1.09
C GLY A 41 -13.76 6.13 -1.11
N LEU A 42 -12.86 5.25 -0.68
CA LEU A 42 -13.15 3.83 -0.53
C LEU A 42 -14.22 3.59 0.56
N ILE A 43 -14.13 4.29 1.70
CA ILE A 43 -15.17 4.22 2.77
C ILE A 43 -16.56 4.50 2.21
N GLU A 44 -16.71 5.53 1.38
CA GLU A 44 -18.00 5.89 0.77
C GLU A 44 -18.55 4.79 -0.18
N LYS A 45 -17.70 3.87 -0.63
CA LYS A 45 -18.07 2.75 -1.51
C LYS A 45 -18.27 1.42 -0.79
N ILE A 46 -18.14 1.37 0.54
CA ILE A 46 -18.42 0.16 1.32
C ILE A 46 -19.83 -0.39 1.07
N PRO A 47 -20.90 0.43 0.99
CA PRO A 47 -22.23 -0.10 0.67
C PRO A 47 -22.29 -0.87 -0.65
N TYR A 48 -21.59 -0.41 -1.69
CA TYR A 48 -21.47 -1.13 -2.96
C TYR A 48 -20.75 -2.48 -2.79
N LEU A 49 -19.66 -2.52 -2.02
CA LEU A 49 -18.92 -3.76 -1.76
C LEU A 49 -19.75 -4.78 -0.98
N VAL A 50 -20.56 -4.32 -0.03
CA VAL A 50 -21.52 -5.17 0.72
C VAL A 50 -22.61 -5.71 -0.22
N GLU A 51 -23.18 -4.87 -1.08
CA GLU A 51 -24.18 -5.28 -2.07
C GLU A 51 -23.61 -6.30 -3.07
N LEU A 52 -22.33 -6.15 -3.45
CA LEU A 52 -21.62 -7.10 -4.31
C LEU A 52 -21.42 -8.45 -3.64
N GLY A 53 -21.50 -8.52 -2.31
CA GLY A 53 -21.41 -9.76 -1.52
C GLY A 53 -20.00 -10.25 -1.29
N ILE A 54 -18.98 -9.38 -1.41
CA ILE A 54 -17.59 -9.73 -1.09
C ILE A 54 -17.36 -9.78 0.43
N THR A 55 -16.40 -10.59 0.85
CA THR A 55 -16.05 -10.75 2.27
C THR A 55 -14.66 -10.24 2.60
N ALA A 56 -13.84 -10.00 1.60
CA ALA A 56 -12.50 -9.42 1.78
C ALA A 56 -12.14 -8.50 0.60
N VAL A 57 -11.38 -7.44 0.89
CA VAL A 57 -10.67 -6.66 -0.11
C VAL A 57 -9.19 -6.98 -0.02
N GLU A 58 -8.54 -7.19 -1.17
CA GLU A 58 -7.10 -7.24 -1.29
C GLU A 58 -6.63 -5.89 -1.86
N LEU A 59 -5.95 -5.10 -1.03
CA LEU A 59 -5.47 -3.79 -1.43
C LEU A 59 -4.09 -3.91 -2.05
N MET A 60 -3.96 -3.54 -3.32
CA MET A 60 -2.66 -3.30 -3.95
C MET A 60 -1.86 -2.31 -3.08
N PRO A 61 -0.52 -2.20 -3.24
CA PRO A 61 0.33 -1.54 -2.26
C PRO A 61 -0.20 -0.23 -1.69
N VAL A 62 -0.29 -0.19 -0.36
CA VAL A 62 -0.77 0.97 0.41
C VAL A 62 0.31 1.56 1.33
N TYR A 63 1.51 0.95 1.36
CA TYR A 63 2.67 1.54 2.02
C TYR A 63 3.23 2.71 1.21
N GLN A 64 4.03 3.57 1.86
CA GLN A 64 4.67 4.70 1.19
C GLN A 64 5.64 4.20 0.11
N PHE A 65 5.40 4.62 -1.13
CA PHE A 65 6.25 4.35 -2.28
C PHE A 65 6.60 5.64 -3.03
N ASP A 66 7.63 5.59 -3.87
CA ASP A 66 8.02 6.70 -4.71
C ASP A 66 7.17 6.75 -5.99
N GLU A 67 6.32 7.77 -6.10
CA GLU A 67 5.50 7.96 -7.31
C GLU A 67 6.34 8.36 -8.54
N ASP A 68 7.54 8.87 -8.33
CA ASP A 68 8.46 9.28 -9.41
C ASP A 68 9.39 8.15 -9.86
N ASP A 69 9.40 7.00 -9.15
CA ASP A 69 10.13 5.79 -9.55
C ASP A 69 9.44 5.11 -10.74
N ALA A 70 9.54 5.74 -11.90
CA ALA A 70 8.91 5.31 -13.14
C ALA A 70 9.74 5.75 -14.36
N ARG A 71 9.34 5.31 -15.55
CA ARG A 71 9.92 5.80 -16.80
C ARG A 71 9.68 7.31 -16.97
N PRO A 72 10.54 8.03 -17.71
CA PRO A 72 10.34 9.46 -18.00
C PRO A 72 8.90 9.75 -18.46
N HIS A 73 8.30 10.81 -17.90
CA HIS A 73 6.92 11.25 -18.16
C HIS A 73 5.81 10.31 -17.66
N MET A 74 6.14 9.28 -16.89
CA MET A 74 5.19 8.39 -16.23
C MET A 74 5.25 8.56 -14.71
N LYS A 75 4.27 8.00 -14.01
CA LYS A 75 4.24 7.88 -12.56
C LYS A 75 4.16 6.41 -12.19
N ASN A 76 4.77 6.04 -11.06
CA ASN A 76 4.58 4.73 -10.47
C ASN A 76 3.15 4.66 -9.93
N TYR A 77 2.27 4.01 -10.67
CA TYR A 77 0.87 3.85 -10.32
C TYR A 77 0.65 2.69 -9.35
N TRP A 78 1.36 1.58 -9.59
CA TRP A 78 1.11 0.32 -8.89
C TRP A 78 1.67 0.28 -7.47
N GLY A 79 2.75 1.01 -7.20
CA GLY A 79 3.33 1.12 -5.87
C GLY A 79 4.26 -0.02 -5.44
N TYR A 80 4.67 -0.91 -6.34
CA TYR A 80 5.60 -2.01 -6.01
C TYR A 80 7.05 -1.55 -5.88
N SER A 81 7.27 -0.42 -5.21
CA SER A 81 8.58 0.20 -4.97
C SER A 81 8.58 0.87 -3.59
N PRO A 82 8.65 0.07 -2.50
CA PRO A 82 8.44 0.59 -1.15
C PRO A 82 9.59 1.48 -0.66
N MET A 83 9.22 2.66 -0.15
CA MET A 83 10.12 3.55 0.60
C MET A 83 10.07 3.23 2.10
N SER A 84 8.88 2.94 2.63
CA SER A 84 8.68 2.59 4.04
C SER A 84 7.50 1.63 4.17
N PHE A 85 7.72 0.46 4.78
CA PHE A 85 6.70 -0.59 4.90
C PHE A 85 5.58 -0.26 5.89
N PHE A 86 5.83 0.62 6.85
CA PHE A 86 4.90 0.88 7.97
C PHE A 86 4.27 2.28 7.92
N ALA A 87 4.50 3.04 6.86
CA ALA A 87 3.83 4.32 6.62
C ALA A 87 2.82 4.14 5.47
N PRO A 88 1.55 4.53 5.65
CA PRO A 88 0.58 4.52 4.56
C PRO A 88 0.94 5.54 3.47
N GLN A 89 0.61 5.22 2.21
CA GLN A 89 0.82 6.11 1.08
C GLN A 89 0.03 7.41 1.27
N ASP A 90 0.72 8.52 1.34
CA ASP A 90 0.16 9.85 1.64
C ASP A 90 -0.70 10.40 0.50
N SER A 91 -0.41 10.04 -0.75
CA SER A 91 -1.21 10.47 -1.90
C SER A 91 -2.63 9.88 -1.89
N TYR A 92 -2.84 8.77 -1.18
CA TYR A 92 -4.16 8.14 -1.02
C TYR A 92 -4.98 8.73 0.13
N SER A 93 -4.48 9.74 0.84
CA SER A 93 -5.24 10.44 1.87
C SER A 93 -5.83 11.75 1.35
N SER A 94 -7.06 12.07 1.74
CA SER A 94 -7.67 13.38 1.51
C SER A 94 -7.22 14.40 2.56
N ASP A 95 -6.87 13.95 3.75
CA ASP A 95 -6.29 14.77 4.82
C ASP A 95 -4.76 14.82 4.66
N LYS A 96 -4.23 16.03 4.46
CA LYS A 96 -2.79 16.28 4.28
C LYS A 96 -2.08 16.72 5.55
N SER A 97 -2.71 16.59 6.71
CA SER A 97 -2.03 16.75 8.01
C SER A 97 -1.00 15.64 8.23
N ILE A 98 -0.09 15.82 9.19
CA ILE A 98 1.01 14.87 9.48
C ILE A 98 0.47 13.46 9.78
N THR A 99 -0.64 13.34 10.49
CA THR A 99 -1.26 12.05 10.84
C THR A 99 -2.38 11.62 9.87
N GLY A 100 -2.80 12.52 8.97
CA GLY A 100 -3.94 12.31 8.08
C GLY A 100 -3.91 10.98 7.32
N PRO A 101 -2.81 10.61 6.63
CA PRO A 101 -2.73 9.34 5.93
C PRO A 101 -2.89 8.12 6.85
N LEU A 102 -2.29 8.16 8.05
CA LEU A 102 -2.42 7.08 9.03
C LEU A 102 -3.85 6.97 9.58
N ASP A 103 -4.45 8.10 9.90
CA ASP A 103 -5.79 8.15 10.49
C ASP A 103 -6.85 7.72 9.47
N GLU A 104 -6.79 8.22 8.22
CA GLU A 104 -7.72 7.80 7.15
C GLU A 104 -7.56 6.31 6.81
N PHE A 105 -6.32 5.80 6.72
CA PHE A 105 -6.09 4.38 6.47
C PHE A 105 -6.70 3.50 7.58
N ARG A 106 -6.48 3.87 8.85
CA ARG A 106 -7.04 3.14 10.01
C ARG A 106 -8.56 3.21 10.05
N ASP A 107 -9.13 4.36 9.71
CA ASP A 107 -10.58 4.54 9.64
C ASP A 107 -11.20 3.71 8.51
N MET A 108 -10.54 3.61 7.36
CA MET A 108 -10.93 2.75 6.26
C MET A 108 -10.96 1.27 6.69
N VAL A 109 -9.89 0.77 7.30
CA VAL A 109 -9.82 -0.62 7.79
C VAL A 109 -10.94 -0.90 8.79
N LYS A 110 -11.14 -0.03 9.79
CA LYS A 110 -12.23 -0.17 10.75
C LYS A 110 -13.62 -0.14 10.11
N ALA A 111 -13.82 0.72 9.11
CA ALA A 111 -15.09 0.82 8.42
C ALA A 111 -15.38 -0.46 7.62
N LEU A 112 -14.38 -1.03 6.95
CA LEU A 112 -14.49 -2.32 6.26
C LEU A 112 -14.83 -3.45 7.25
N HIS A 113 -14.07 -3.60 8.33
CA HIS A 113 -14.29 -4.61 9.36
C HIS A 113 -15.69 -4.50 9.97
N LYS A 114 -16.14 -3.28 10.28
CA LYS A 114 -17.50 -3.03 10.82
C LYS A 114 -18.61 -3.51 9.88
N ASN A 115 -18.34 -3.56 8.58
CA ASN A 115 -19.29 -4.03 7.56
C ASN A 115 -19.02 -5.50 7.15
N GLY A 116 -18.25 -6.24 7.93
CA GLY A 116 -17.97 -7.65 7.69
C GLY A 116 -17.01 -7.92 6.54
N ILE A 117 -16.19 -6.94 6.14
CA ILE A 117 -15.21 -7.08 5.05
C ILE A 117 -13.81 -7.08 5.65
N GLU A 118 -13.05 -8.17 5.43
CA GLU A 118 -11.65 -8.28 5.81
C GLU A 118 -10.74 -7.46 4.89
N VAL A 119 -9.55 -7.11 5.38
CA VAL A 119 -8.55 -6.38 4.60
C VAL A 119 -7.28 -7.21 4.48
N ILE A 120 -6.89 -7.50 3.25
CA ILE A 120 -5.63 -8.14 2.89
C ILE A 120 -4.74 -7.06 2.27
N LEU A 121 -3.47 -7.00 2.67
CA LEU A 121 -2.50 -6.07 2.11
C LEU A 121 -1.57 -6.81 1.18
N ASP A 122 -1.50 -6.37 -0.08
CA ASP A 122 -0.45 -6.80 -1.01
C ASP A 122 0.85 -6.09 -0.65
N VAL A 123 1.88 -6.87 -0.32
CA VAL A 123 3.15 -6.36 0.21
C VAL A 123 4.35 -6.91 -0.56
N VAL A 124 5.36 -6.07 -0.76
CA VAL A 124 6.64 -6.41 -1.37
C VAL A 124 7.73 -6.33 -0.31
N TYR A 125 8.21 -7.48 0.18
CA TYR A 125 9.27 -7.55 1.18
C TYR A 125 10.61 -8.02 0.61
N ASN A 126 10.77 -8.09 -0.71
CA ASN A 126 11.99 -8.57 -1.35
C ASN A 126 12.93 -7.45 -1.80
N HIS A 127 12.44 -6.21 -1.97
CA HIS A 127 13.24 -5.05 -2.35
C HIS A 127 12.64 -3.73 -1.84
N THR A 128 13.37 -2.64 -2.06
CA THR A 128 12.91 -1.27 -1.79
C THR A 128 13.18 -0.36 -2.99
N SER A 129 12.59 0.84 -2.98
CA SER A 129 12.83 1.90 -3.97
C SER A 129 14.23 2.51 -3.91
N GLU A 130 15.07 2.10 -2.95
CA GLU A 130 16.44 2.61 -2.81
C GLU A 130 17.40 2.13 -3.92
N GLY A 131 16.94 1.23 -4.81
CA GLY A 131 17.72 0.73 -5.95
C GLY A 131 19.05 0.07 -5.53
N ASP A 132 20.05 0.18 -6.38
CA ASP A 132 21.40 -0.36 -6.13
C ASP A 132 22.31 0.63 -5.35
N ASP A 133 23.61 0.47 -5.45
CA ASP A 133 24.60 1.31 -4.78
C ASP A 133 24.57 2.78 -5.23
N PHE A 134 24.03 3.06 -6.41
CA PHE A 134 23.90 4.39 -7.02
C PHE A 134 22.49 4.98 -6.82
N GLY A 135 21.56 4.19 -6.35
CA GLY A 135 20.19 4.62 -6.08
C GLY A 135 20.07 5.56 -4.87
N PRO A 136 18.90 6.16 -4.65
CA PRO A 136 18.68 7.09 -3.56
C PRO A 136 18.80 6.42 -2.19
N THR A 137 18.96 7.25 -1.16
CA THR A 137 18.91 6.85 0.24
C THR A 137 17.68 7.50 0.88
N TYR A 138 16.63 6.70 1.11
CA TYR A 138 15.40 7.19 1.71
C TYR A 138 15.31 6.82 3.20
N CYS A 139 15.54 5.55 3.53
CA CYS A 139 15.32 5.01 4.86
C CYS A 139 16.37 3.97 5.24
N TYR A 140 16.26 2.75 4.74
CA TYR A 140 16.99 1.57 5.23
C TYR A 140 18.48 1.61 4.94
N LYS A 141 18.86 2.07 3.75
CA LYS A 141 20.27 2.24 3.35
C LYS A 141 21.01 3.22 4.25
N GLY A 142 20.31 4.27 4.71
CA GLY A 142 20.86 5.28 5.61
C GLY A 142 21.00 4.81 7.05
N PHE A 143 20.14 3.90 7.51
CA PHE A 143 20.23 3.34 8.86
C PHE A 143 21.30 2.26 8.96
N ASP A 144 21.20 1.20 8.18
CA ASP A 144 22.15 0.09 8.17
C ASP A 144 22.08 -0.69 6.86
N LYS A 145 22.88 -0.29 5.88
CA LYS A 145 22.94 -0.95 4.57
C LYS A 145 23.17 -2.46 4.69
N ASN A 146 24.11 -2.89 5.56
CA ASN A 146 24.49 -4.30 5.66
C ASN A 146 23.47 -5.14 6.44
N GLY A 147 22.73 -4.53 7.36
CA GLY A 147 21.67 -5.20 8.11
C GLY A 147 20.42 -5.42 7.24
N TYR A 148 19.98 -4.38 6.53
CA TYR A 148 18.75 -4.46 5.75
C TYR A 148 18.88 -5.13 4.39
N TYR A 149 20.07 -5.10 3.76
CA TYR A 149 20.26 -5.62 2.40
C TYR A 149 21.25 -6.77 2.33
N ILE A 150 21.08 -7.64 1.36
CA ILE A 150 22.07 -8.66 1.02
C ILE A 150 23.22 -7.97 0.29
N ILE A 151 24.37 -7.89 0.96
CA ILE A 151 25.59 -7.25 0.46
C ILE A 151 26.66 -8.30 0.23
N ASN A 152 27.35 -8.24 -0.91
CA ASN A 152 28.51 -9.05 -1.22
C ASN A 152 29.65 -8.16 -1.76
N ASN A 153 30.84 -8.23 -1.15
CA ASN A 153 32.00 -7.41 -1.50
C ASN A 153 31.70 -5.89 -1.53
N GLY A 154 30.81 -5.41 -0.62
CA GLY A 154 30.41 -4.01 -0.50
C GLY A 154 29.29 -3.57 -1.44
N TYR A 155 28.80 -4.44 -2.33
CA TYR A 155 27.77 -4.11 -3.32
C TYR A 155 26.46 -4.85 -3.03
N HIS A 156 25.34 -4.19 -3.36
CA HIS A 156 24.01 -4.80 -3.28
C HIS A 156 23.89 -6.01 -4.18
N GLN A 157 23.31 -7.07 -3.67
CA GLN A 157 22.87 -8.19 -4.51
C GLN A 157 21.46 -7.90 -5.04
N ASN A 158 21.22 -8.27 -6.28
CA ASN A 158 19.99 -7.93 -7.00
C ASN A 158 19.21 -9.19 -7.42
N PHE A 159 18.84 -10.02 -6.44
CA PHE A 159 18.04 -11.22 -6.72
C PHE A 159 16.58 -10.88 -7.07
N SER A 160 16.11 -9.71 -6.64
CA SER A 160 14.77 -9.20 -6.95
C SER A 160 14.62 -8.71 -8.40
N GLY A 161 15.71 -8.33 -9.04
CA GLY A 161 15.70 -7.63 -10.33
C GLY A 161 15.45 -6.12 -10.25
N CYS A 162 15.26 -5.58 -9.01
CA CYS A 162 14.89 -4.18 -8.77
C CYS A 162 16.04 -3.34 -8.17
N GLY A 163 17.29 -3.82 -8.28
CA GLY A 163 18.49 -3.11 -7.84
C GLY A 163 19.01 -3.56 -6.48
N ASN A 164 18.16 -4.01 -5.58
CA ASN A 164 18.56 -4.54 -4.27
C ASN A 164 17.73 -5.77 -3.87
N SER A 165 18.20 -6.46 -2.84
CA SER A 165 17.44 -7.53 -2.19
C SER A 165 17.53 -7.37 -0.69
N LEU A 166 16.37 -7.38 -0.02
CA LEU A 166 16.30 -7.32 1.44
C LEU A 166 16.83 -8.61 2.08
N ASN A 167 17.48 -8.45 3.23
CA ASN A 167 18.08 -9.54 3.99
C ASN A 167 17.09 -10.03 5.06
N ALA A 168 16.30 -11.05 4.74
CA ALA A 168 15.36 -11.66 5.68
C ALA A 168 16.00 -12.59 6.70
N ASN A 169 17.34 -12.72 6.74
CA ASN A 169 18.07 -13.60 7.66
C ASN A 169 18.60 -12.86 8.90
N GLN A 170 18.28 -11.59 9.08
CA GLN A 170 18.72 -10.76 10.22
C GLN A 170 17.61 -10.64 11.26
#